data_7db50d9ff19704b3da3601a290aa4837
#
_entry.id   7db50d9ff19704b3da3601a290aa4837
#
_cell.length_a   1.000
_cell.length_b   1.000
_cell.length_c   1.000
_cell.angle_alpha   90.00
_cell.angle_beta   90.00
_cell.angle_gamma   90.00
#
_symmetry.space_group_name_H-M   'P 1'
#
loop_
_entity.id
_entity.type
_entity.pdbx_description
1 polymer ?
#
loop_
_entity_poly.entity_id
_entity_poly.type
_entity_poly.pdbx_seq_one_letter_code
_entity_poly.pdbx_strand_id
1 'polypeptide(L)'
;MGGYFGAISHRDVGLDVFFGTDYHSHLGTRRGGMVVYGPETGFVREIHDIENTPFRTKFESALHEFKGHIGMGCISDTDPQPLLVRSHLGLYAICTVGIINNIDELIDTYFSDHGHQFMAQSSGKVNVSELVAALINMKENLVEGILYAQEMIKGSITILLMTPDGILAARDRLGRLPVLVGKHPDGSLCVSFESFAYHKLGYEDAYELGPREIVALTRNGYETVSPPGKEMKICGFLWTYYGYPNSNYEGVNVEVMRYRNGEIMARDEVAQGRLPKVDYVAGVPDSGVPHAIGFANRSGKPFARPFVKYTPTWPRSFMPLSLIHI
;
A
#
# COMPACT_ATOMS: atom_id res chain seq x y z
N MET A 1 3.70 -7.00 4.47
CA MET A 1 3.31 -5.67 3.98
C MET A 1 2.14 -5.80 3.02
N GLY A 2 1.77 -4.75 2.34
CA GLY A 2 0.68 -4.77 1.38
C GLY A 2 0.66 -3.48 0.58
N GLY A 3 -0.29 -3.37 -0.33
CA GLY A 3 -0.53 -2.17 -1.12
C GLY A 3 -2.01 -2.06 -1.44
N TYR A 4 -2.44 -0.89 -1.83
CA TYR A 4 -3.84 -0.61 -2.12
C TYR A 4 -3.99 0.29 -3.34
N PHE A 5 -5.17 0.21 -3.94
CA PHE A 5 -5.61 1.09 -5.00
C PHE A 5 -7.09 1.39 -4.81
N GLY A 6 -7.48 2.66 -4.93
CA GLY A 6 -8.87 3.08 -4.95
C GLY A 6 -9.14 3.99 -6.14
N ALA A 7 -10.34 3.95 -6.70
CA ALA A 7 -10.74 4.81 -7.81
C ALA A 7 -12.17 5.32 -7.65
N ILE A 8 -12.40 6.53 -8.13
CA ILE A 8 -13.71 7.16 -8.20
C ILE A 8 -13.88 7.90 -9.52
N SER A 9 -15.03 7.72 -10.18
CA SER A 9 -15.26 8.25 -11.52
C SER A 9 -16.74 8.44 -11.82
N HIS A 10 -17.02 9.13 -12.93
CA HIS A 10 -18.35 9.11 -13.58
C HIS A 10 -18.54 7.89 -14.47
N ARG A 11 -17.46 7.19 -14.87
CA ARG A 11 -17.49 5.91 -15.57
C ARG A 11 -17.33 4.74 -14.61
N ASP A 12 -17.46 3.52 -15.12
CA ASP A 12 -17.16 2.28 -14.40
C ASP A 12 -15.67 2.22 -14.02
N VAL A 13 -15.38 1.93 -12.76
CA VAL A 13 -14.00 1.85 -12.22
C VAL A 13 -13.52 0.41 -12.00
N GLY A 14 -14.32 -0.59 -12.31
CA GLY A 14 -13.99 -1.99 -12.03
C GLY A 14 -12.64 -2.42 -12.61
N LEU A 15 -12.34 -2.04 -13.85
CA LEU A 15 -11.05 -2.33 -14.48
C LEU A 15 -9.89 -1.54 -13.85
N ASP A 16 -10.10 -0.28 -13.50
CA ASP A 16 -9.06 0.54 -12.86
C ASP A 16 -8.67 -0.06 -11.50
N VAL A 17 -9.67 -0.45 -10.70
CA VAL A 17 -9.44 -1.09 -9.40
C VAL A 17 -8.76 -2.45 -9.56
N PHE A 18 -9.18 -3.26 -10.52
CA PHE A 18 -8.59 -4.55 -10.81
C PHE A 18 -7.10 -4.45 -11.16
N PHE A 19 -6.76 -3.67 -12.19
CA PHE A 19 -5.37 -3.53 -12.60
C PHE A 19 -4.54 -2.73 -11.59
N GLY A 20 -5.11 -1.66 -11.02
CA GLY A 20 -4.43 -0.87 -9.99
C GLY A 20 -4.06 -1.72 -8.77
N THR A 21 -4.93 -2.63 -8.35
CA THR A 21 -4.65 -3.58 -7.26
C THR A 21 -3.61 -4.63 -7.68
N ASP A 22 -3.76 -5.22 -8.88
CA ASP A 22 -2.83 -6.20 -9.42
C ASP A 22 -1.39 -5.66 -9.50
N TYR A 23 -1.23 -4.39 -9.86
CA TYR A 23 0.09 -3.74 -9.90
C TYR A 23 0.77 -3.62 -8.53
N HIS A 24 0.07 -3.81 -7.43
CA HIS A 24 0.62 -3.88 -6.08
C HIS A 24 0.99 -5.30 -5.62
N SER A 25 0.86 -6.31 -6.50
CA SER A 25 1.10 -7.73 -6.14
C SER A 25 2.54 -8.03 -5.70
N HIS A 26 3.51 -7.16 -6.01
CA HIS A 26 4.88 -7.28 -5.52
C HIS A 26 5.04 -6.87 -4.04
N LEU A 27 4.03 -6.20 -3.43
CA LEU A 27 4.05 -5.74 -2.03
C LEU A 27 3.47 -6.76 -1.05
N GLY A 28 2.74 -7.76 -1.54
CA GLY A 28 2.14 -8.80 -0.71
C GLY A 28 1.80 -10.03 -1.54
N THR A 29 1.72 -11.20 -0.88
CA THR A 29 1.63 -12.49 -1.58
C THR A 29 0.56 -13.42 -1.05
N ARG A 30 -0.21 -13.04 -0.03
CA ARG A 30 -1.14 -13.98 0.62
C ARG A 30 -2.60 -13.72 0.34
N ARG A 31 -3.04 -12.48 0.44
CA ARG A 31 -4.44 -12.11 0.31
C ARG A 31 -4.59 -10.98 -0.70
N GLY A 32 -5.60 -11.08 -1.53
CA GLY A 32 -6.04 -10.00 -2.41
C GLY A 32 -7.53 -9.83 -2.30
N GLY A 33 -8.00 -8.59 -2.33
CA GLY A 33 -9.42 -8.31 -2.28
C GLY A 33 -9.78 -7.05 -3.05
N MET A 34 -11.01 -7.04 -3.54
CA MET A 34 -11.62 -5.91 -4.23
C MET A 34 -13.02 -5.65 -3.70
N VAL A 35 -13.43 -4.40 -3.72
CA VAL A 35 -14.81 -3.97 -3.53
C VAL A 35 -15.12 -2.83 -4.47
N VAL A 36 -16.31 -2.87 -5.10
CA VAL A 36 -16.82 -1.80 -5.95
C VAL A 36 -18.24 -1.48 -5.51
N TYR A 37 -18.60 -0.21 -5.54
CA TYR A 37 -19.97 0.26 -5.25
C TYR A 37 -20.59 0.86 -6.50
N GLY A 38 -21.78 0.34 -6.82
CA GLY A 38 -22.69 0.87 -7.83
C GLY A 38 -24.05 1.18 -7.21
N PRO A 39 -24.77 2.23 -7.68
CA PRO A 39 -26.09 2.59 -7.12
C PRO A 39 -27.12 1.45 -7.22
N GLU A 40 -27.05 0.63 -8.25
CA GLU A 40 -27.96 -0.48 -8.50
C GLU A 40 -27.51 -1.78 -7.84
N THR A 41 -26.22 -2.03 -7.79
CA THR A 41 -25.63 -3.29 -7.29
C THR A 41 -25.27 -3.25 -5.80
N GLY A 42 -25.16 -2.03 -5.24
CA GLY A 42 -24.60 -1.86 -3.90
C GLY A 42 -23.11 -2.19 -3.87
N PHE A 43 -22.64 -2.68 -2.74
CA PHE A 43 -21.25 -3.13 -2.57
C PHE A 43 -21.10 -4.58 -3.08
N VAL A 44 -20.30 -4.76 -4.12
CA VAL A 44 -19.83 -6.06 -4.61
C VAL A 44 -18.41 -6.25 -4.13
N ARG A 45 -18.13 -7.33 -3.38
CA ARG A 45 -16.84 -7.59 -2.75
C ARG A 45 -16.41 -9.03 -2.90
N GLU A 46 -15.14 -9.24 -3.25
CA GLU A 46 -14.47 -10.55 -3.16
C GLU A 46 -13.11 -10.43 -2.50
N ILE A 47 -12.70 -11.52 -1.83
CA ILE A 47 -11.39 -11.70 -1.21
C ILE A 47 -10.90 -13.10 -1.52
N HIS A 48 -9.66 -13.22 -2.02
CA HIS A 48 -9.05 -14.49 -2.36
C HIS A 48 -7.70 -14.69 -1.69
N ASP A 49 -7.36 -15.95 -1.47
CA ASP A 49 -5.99 -16.39 -1.26
C ASP A 49 -5.24 -16.32 -2.58
N ILE A 50 -4.13 -15.58 -2.61
CA ILE A 50 -3.28 -15.40 -3.79
C ILE A 50 -1.88 -16.01 -3.60
N GLU A 51 -1.67 -16.80 -2.55
CA GLU A 51 -0.37 -17.39 -2.21
C GLU A 51 0.17 -18.28 -3.34
N ASN A 52 -0.72 -19.08 -3.95
CA ASN A 52 -0.37 -20.04 -5.00
C ASN A 52 -0.90 -19.67 -6.39
N THR A 53 -1.62 -18.57 -6.51
CA THR A 53 -2.23 -18.14 -7.78
C THR A 53 -2.24 -16.61 -7.83
N PRO A 54 -1.74 -15.97 -8.89
CA PRO A 54 -1.70 -14.52 -9.02
C PRO A 54 -3.09 -13.87 -8.83
N PHE A 55 -3.09 -12.66 -8.27
CA PHE A 55 -4.31 -11.85 -8.08
C PHE A 55 -5.17 -11.80 -9.34
N ARG A 56 -4.56 -11.48 -10.48
CA ARG A 56 -5.25 -11.38 -11.77
C ARG A 56 -6.05 -12.63 -12.10
N THR A 57 -5.45 -13.80 -11.98
CA THR A 57 -6.10 -15.09 -12.29
C THR A 57 -7.28 -15.38 -11.38
N LYS A 58 -7.22 -14.93 -10.11
CA LYS A 58 -8.30 -15.17 -9.14
C LYS A 58 -9.53 -14.30 -9.39
N PHE A 59 -9.32 -13.06 -9.87
CA PHE A 59 -10.41 -12.09 -10.02
C PHE A 59 -10.93 -11.96 -11.45
N GLU A 60 -10.22 -12.46 -12.46
CA GLU A 60 -10.57 -12.29 -13.87
C GLU A 60 -11.97 -12.82 -14.22
N SER A 61 -12.35 -13.96 -13.65
CA SER A 61 -13.65 -14.57 -13.92
C SER A 61 -14.83 -13.79 -13.35
N ALA A 62 -14.64 -13.13 -12.20
CA ALA A 62 -15.66 -12.35 -11.51
C ALA A 62 -15.65 -10.86 -11.92
N LEU A 63 -14.70 -10.43 -12.76
CA LEU A 63 -14.51 -9.02 -13.08
C LEU A 63 -15.76 -8.35 -13.66
N HIS A 64 -16.62 -9.10 -14.36
CA HIS A 64 -17.85 -8.60 -14.92
C HIS A 64 -18.92 -8.20 -13.86
N GLU A 65 -18.77 -8.67 -12.63
CA GLU A 65 -19.65 -8.34 -11.50
C GLU A 65 -19.26 -7.00 -10.83
N PHE A 66 -17.98 -6.61 -10.94
CA PHE A 66 -17.44 -5.38 -10.34
C PHE A 66 -17.81 -4.14 -11.18
N LYS A 67 -19.09 -3.76 -11.13
CA LYS A 67 -19.62 -2.61 -11.86
C LYS A 67 -20.00 -1.49 -10.89
N GLY A 68 -19.46 -0.30 -11.12
CA GLY A 68 -19.74 0.85 -10.28
C GLY A 68 -18.79 2.02 -10.48
N HIS A 69 -19.00 3.08 -9.72
CA HIS A 69 -18.33 4.36 -9.88
C HIS A 69 -17.28 4.63 -8.79
N ILE A 70 -17.25 3.82 -7.77
CA ILE A 70 -16.31 3.90 -6.65
C ILE A 70 -15.84 2.50 -6.35
N GLY A 71 -14.55 2.31 -6.19
CA GLY A 71 -14.01 1.00 -5.83
C GLY A 71 -12.65 1.10 -5.18
N MET A 72 -12.28 0.06 -4.46
CA MET A 72 -10.94 -0.11 -3.92
C MET A 72 -10.54 -1.57 -3.87
N GLY A 73 -9.24 -1.81 -3.93
CA GLY A 73 -8.66 -3.13 -3.75
C GLY A 73 -7.37 -3.06 -2.95
N CYS A 74 -6.96 -4.21 -2.44
CA CYS A 74 -5.82 -4.30 -1.56
C CYS A 74 -5.14 -5.66 -1.70
N ILE A 75 -3.81 -5.63 -1.65
CA ILE A 75 -2.95 -6.79 -1.48
C ILE A 75 -2.44 -6.80 -0.05
N SER A 76 -2.47 -7.94 0.63
CA SER A 76 -2.05 -8.07 2.03
C SER A 76 -1.28 -9.37 2.26
N ASP A 77 -0.32 -9.33 3.19
CA ASP A 77 0.39 -10.52 3.68
C ASP A 77 -0.27 -11.11 4.95
N THR A 78 -1.24 -10.43 5.53
CA THR A 78 -1.83 -10.82 6.81
C THR A 78 -3.31 -11.09 6.69
N ASP A 79 -4.10 -10.05 6.64
CA ASP A 79 -5.53 -10.11 6.85
C ASP A 79 -6.33 -10.10 5.55
N PRO A 80 -7.46 -10.86 5.51
CA PRO A 80 -8.44 -10.71 4.45
C PRO A 80 -9.06 -9.31 4.50
N GLN A 81 -9.01 -8.59 3.40
CA GLN A 81 -9.59 -7.25 3.24
C GLN A 81 -9.81 -6.92 1.75
N PRO A 82 -10.67 -5.93 1.37
CA PRO A 82 -11.37 -4.97 2.23
C PRO A 82 -12.49 -5.59 3.08
N LEU A 83 -12.76 -5.00 4.25
CA LEU A 83 -13.91 -5.39 5.06
C LEU A 83 -15.11 -4.48 4.80
N LEU A 84 -16.33 -5.05 4.77
CA LEU A 84 -17.57 -4.30 4.82
C LEU A 84 -18.01 -4.16 6.27
N VAL A 85 -18.24 -2.93 6.70
CA VAL A 85 -18.63 -2.58 8.06
C VAL A 85 -19.95 -1.83 8.04
N ARG A 86 -20.88 -2.29 8.85
CA ARG A 86 -22.13 -1.57 9.12
C ARG A 86 -22.15 -1.12 10.57
N SER A 87 -22.23 0.18 10.79
CA SER A 87 -22.25 0.78 12.11
C SER A 87 -23.26 1.94 12.19
N HIS A 88 -23.25 2.69 13.29
CA HIS A 88 -24.00 3.94 13.40
C HIS A 88 -23.53 5.01 12.42
N LEU A 89 -22.28 4.91 11.91
CA LEU A 89 -21.71 5.78 10.87
C LEU A 89 -22.14 5.40 9.45
N GLY A 90 -22.99 4.38 9.30
CA GLY A 90 -23.47 3.88 8.03
C GLY A 90 -22.78 2.58 7.57
N LEU A 91 -22.92 2.28 6.27
CA LEU A 91 -22.25 1.17 5.61
C LEU A 91 -21.04 1.69 4.84
N TYR A 92 -19.87 1.12 5.12
CA TYR A 92 -18.64 1.47 4.42
C TYR A 92 -17.75 0.24 4.22
N ALA A 93 -16.81 0.34 3.28
CA ALA A 93 -15.73 -0.61 3.14
C ALA A 93 -14.42 0.01 3.66
N ILE A 94 -13.56 -0.82 4.26
CA ILE A 94 -12.27 -0.36 4.80
C ILE A 94 -11.15 -1.31 4.38
N CYS A 95 -10.02 -0.76 3.99
CA CYS A 95 -8.75 -1.47 3.93
C CYS A 95 -7.64 -0.69 4.63
N THR A 96 -6.66 -1.41 5.14
CA THR A 96 -5.54 -0.84 5.89
C THR A 96 -4.23 -1.48 5.47
N VAL A 97 -3.17 -0.67 5.39
CA VAL A 97 -1.81 -1.15 5.12
C VAL A 97 -0.85 -0.56 6.14
N GLY A 98 -0.13 -1.43 6.84
CA GLY A 98 0.84 -1.00 7.83
C GLY A 98 1.07 -2.02 8.94
N ILE A 99 1.59 -1.54 10.06
CA ILE A 99 1.87 -2.35 11.26
C ILE A 99 1.39 -1.59 12.49
N ILE A 100 0.63 -2.27 13.34
CA ILE A 100 0.22 -1.80 14.67
C ILE A 100 1.02 -2.58 15.71
N ASN A 101 1.74 -1.87 16.59
CA ASN A 101 2.59 -2.49 17.60
C ASN A 101 1.89 -2.70 18.96
N ASN A 102 0.75 -2.06 19.17
CA ASN A 102 0.00 -2.12 20.42
C ASN A 102 -1.40 -2.74 20.27
N ILE A 103 -1.50 -3.81 19.47
CA ILE A 103 -2.79 -4.47 19.15
C ILE A 103 -3.52 -4.88 20.43
N ASP A 104 -2.86 -5.57 21.36
CA ASP A 104 -3.47 -6.08 22.58
C ASP A 104 -3.98 -4.92 23.47
N GLU A 105 -3.21 -3.84 23.62
CA GLU A 105 -3.61 -2.63 24.34
C GLU A 105 -4.89 -2.01 23.75
N LEU A 106 -4.98 -1.97 22.41
CA LEU A 106 -6.14 -1.43 21.71
C LEU A 106 -7.38 -2.32 21.87
N ILE A 107 -7.20 -3.64 21.84
CA ILE A 107 -8.27 -4.62 22.09
C ILE A 107 -8.81 -4.45 23.50
N ASP A 108 -7.94 -4.37 24.49
CA ASP A 108 -8.32 -4.19 25.89
C ASP A 108 -9.08 -2.86 26.11
N THR A 109 -8.59 -1.78 25.48
CA THR A 109 -9.27 -0.46 25.50
C THR A 109 -10.66 -0.57 24.90
N TYR A 110 -10.78 -1.21 23.72
CA TYR A 110 -12.07 -1.37 23.05
C TYR A 110 -13.07 -2.17 23.90
N PHE A 111 -12.65 -3.28 24.51
CA PHE A 111 -13.52 -4.08 25.36
C PHE A 111 -13.91 -3.38 26.67
N SER A 112 -13.01 -2.55 27.23
CA SER A 112 -13.31 -1.80 28.45
C SER A 112 -14.37 -0.72 28.24
N ASP A 113 -14.37 -0.09 27.05
CA ASP A 113 -15.22 1.06 26.79
C ASP A 113 -16.55 0.68 26.14
N HIS A 114 -16.58 -0.16 25.10
CA HIS A 114 -17.78 -0.32 24.27
C HIS A 114 -17.91 -1.69 23.57
N GLY A 115 -16.86 -2.47 23.48
CA GLY A 115 -16.81 -3.63 22.59
C GLY A 115 -17.25 -4.92 23.28
N HIS A 116 -17.91 -5.79 22.51
CA HIS A 116 -18.28 -7.12 22.98
C HIS A 116 -17.60 -8.24 22.21
N GLN A 117 -17.14 -8.01 20.99
CA GLN A 117 -16.53 -9.06 20.14
C GLN A 117 -15.81 -8.50 18.93
N PHE A 118 -14.93 -9.30 18.37
CA PHE A 118 -14.40 -9.18 17.01
C PHE A 118 -14.86 -10.39 16.17
N MET A 119 -15.30 -10.14 14.93
CA MET A 119 -15.88 -11.15 14.07
C MET A 119 -14.88 -11.69 13.03
N ALA A 120 -14.02 -10.81 12.51
CA ALA A 120 -13.03 -11.18 11.51
C ALA A 120 -11.71 -11.60 12.19
N GLN A 121 -11.42 -12.90 12.20
CA GLN A 121 -10.19 -13.42 12.76
C GLN A 121 -9.36 -14.15 11.70
N SER A 122 -8.05 -13.98 11.77
CA SER A 122 -7.08 -14.70 10.96
C SER A 122 -6.13 -15.48 11.88
N SER A 123 -6.22 -16.82 11.82
CA SER A 123 -5.39 -17.71 12.66
C SER A 123 -5.46 -17.41 14.17
N GLY A 124 -6.66 -17.11 14.67
CA GLY A 124 -6.91 -16.78 16.08
C GLY A 124 -6.50 -15.36 16.50
N LYS A 125 -6.07 -14.52 15.55
CA LYS A 125 -5.76 -13.10 15.80
C LYS A 125 -6.87 -12.22 15.22
N VAL A 126 -7.14 -11.10 15.90
CA VAL A 126 -8.08 -10.09 15.42
C VAL A 126 -7.58 -9.52 14.09
N ASN A 127 -8.48 -9.36 13.13
CA ASN A 127 -8.18 -8.70 11.86
C ASN A 127 -7.87 -7.20 12.12
N VAL A 128 -6.72 -6.75 11.63
CA VAL A 128 -6.25 -5.37 11.86
C VAL A 128 -7.23 -4.34 11.30
N SER A 129 -7.81 -4.58 10.13
CA SER A 129 -8.79 -3.65 9.55
C SER A 129 -10.08 -3.58 10.37
N GLU A 130 -10.51 -4.69 11.01
CA GLU A 130 -11.64 -4.69 11.94
C GLU A 130 -11.34 -3.90 13.20
N LEU A 131 -10.14 -4.08 13.78
CA LEU A 131 -9.70 -3.31 14.94
C LEU A 131 -9.69 -1.80 14.63
N VAL A 132 -9.16 -1.40 13.48
CA VAL A 132 -9.16 0.01 13.05
C VAL A 132 -10.59 0.52 12.86
N ALA A 133 -11.47 -0.28 12.24
CA ALA A 133 -12.89 0.07 12.10
C ALA A 133 -13.58 0.22 13.46
N ALA A 134 -13.26 -0.65 14.43
CA ALA A 134 -13.78 -0.55 15.79
C ALA A 134 -13.37 0.77 16.46
N LEU A 135 -12.10 1.18 16.32
CA LEU A 135 -11.63 2.48 16.83
C LEU A 135 -12.33 3.66 16.15
N ILE A 136 -12.51 3.59 14.82
CA ILE A 136 -13.26 4.62 14.07
C ILE A 136 -14.68 4.75 14.58
N ASN A 137 -15.34 3.63 14.82
CA ASN A 137 -16.73 3.58 15.30
C ASN A 137 -16.91 4.06 16.76
N MET A 138 -15.85 4.36 17.49
CA MET A 138 -15.94 4.99 18.82
C MET A 138 -16.24 6.51 18.74
N LYS A 139 -16.35 7.09 17.56
CA LYS A 139 -16.58 8.53 17.33
C LYS A 139 -17.87 8.78 16.53
N GLU A 140 -18.32 10.04 16.55
CA GLU A 140 -19.60 10.45 15.96
C GLU A 140 -19.56 10.59 14.42
N ASN A 141 -18.39 10.69 13.82
CA ASN A 141 -18.22 10.75 12.37
C ASN A 141 -16.91 10.07 11.94
N LEU A 142 -16.83 9.75 10.64
CA LEU A 142 -15.71 8.99 10.07
C LEU A 142 -14.37 9.73 10.17
N VAL A 143 -14.34 11.05 10.00
CA VAL A 143 -13.10 11.84 10.05
C VAL A 143 -12.54 11.87 11.46
N GLU A 144 -13.36 12.16 12.47
CA GLU A 144 -12.96 12.10 13.88
C GLU A 144 -12.55 10.69 14.29
N GLY A 145 -13.24 9.67 13.77
CA GLY A 145 -12.88 8.27 13.97
C GLY A 145 -11.51 7.91 13.45
N ILE A 146 -11.18 8.34 12.21
CA ILE A 146 -9.86 8.13 11.62
C ILE A 146 -8.78 8.87 12.42
N LEU A 147 -9.01 10.11 12.82
CA LEU A 147 -8.08 10.89 13.66
C LEU A 147 -7.84 10.21 15.00
N TYR A 148 -8.89 9.69 15.63
CA TYR A 148 -8.78 8.94 16.87
C TYR A 148 -7.96 7.65 16.68
N ALA A 149 -8.22 6.87 15.63
CA ALA A 149 -7.44 5.68 15.32
C ALA A 149 -5.95 6.01 15.09
N GLN A 150 -5.65 7.09 14.35
CA GLN A 150 -4.27 7.56 14.14
C GLN A 150 -3.57 7.96 15.46
N GLU A 151 -4.30 8.50 16.43
CA GLU A 151 -3.74 8.89 17.74
C GLU A 151 -3.46 7.68 18.63
N MET A 152 -4.40 6.72 18.66
CA MET A 152 -4.30 5.54 19.51
C MET A 152 -3.27 4.52 19.02
N ILE A 153 -3.04 4.43 17.71
CA ILE A 153 -2.18 3.43 17.12
C ILE A 153 -0.70 3.79 17.30
N LYS A 154 0.05 2.90 17.96
CA LYS A 154 1.52 2.92 18.00
C LYS A 154 2.07 2.10 16.85
N GLY A 155 2.43 2.77 15.76
CA GLY A 155 2.87 2.10 14.53
C GLY A 155 2.76 3.00 13.31
N SER A 156 2.50 2.38 12.18
CA SER A 156 2.20 3.05 10.91
C SER A 156 1.06 2.35 10.25
N ILE A 157 -0.02 3.07 9.98
CA ILE A 157 -1.16 2.51 9.24
C ILE A 157 -1.78 3.56 8.33
N THR A 158 -1.86 3.25 7.05
CA THR A 158 -2.68 3.98 6.10
C THR A 158 -4.06 3.36 6.06
N ILE A 159 -5.09 4.20 5.90
CA ILE A 159 -6.49 3.78 5.92
C ILE A 159 -7.16 4.30 4.65
N LEU A 160 -7.78 3.40 3.90
CA LEU A 160 -8.78 3.74 2.90
C LEU A 160 -10.14 3.30 3.39
N LEU A 161 -11.08 4.25 3.43
CA LEU A 161 -12.45 4.02 3.80
C LEU A 161 -13.36 4.50 2.67
N MET A 162 -14.17 3.60 2.13
CA MET A 162 -15.05 3.85 1.00
C MET A 162 -16.51 3.82 1.45
N THR A 163 -17.23 4.89 1.16
CA THR A 163 -18.69 5.01 1.32
C THR A 163 -19.36 5.08 -0.06
N PRO A 164 -20.69 5.05 -0.16
CA PRO A 164 -21.40 5.33 -1.40
C PRO A 164 -21.11 6.71 -2.01
N ASP A 165 -20.63 7.67 -1.21
CA ASP A 165 -20.41 9.07 -1.60
C ASP A 165 -18.97 9.35 -2.03
N GLY A 166 -17.99 8.53 -1.59
CA GLY A 166 -16.58 8.77 -1.90
C GLY A 166 -15.60 7.90 -1.12
N ILE A 167 -14.33 8.24 -1.23
CA ILE A 167 -13.23 7.58 -0.53
C ILE A 167 -12.55 8.59 0.42
N LEU A 168 -12.43 8.22 1.69
CA LEU A 168 -11.54 8.88 2.63
C LEU A 168 -10.19 8.15 2.62
N ALA A 169 -9.14 8.87 2.26
CA ALA A 169 -7.78 8.38 2.27
C ALA A 169 -7.00 9.05 3.40
N ALA A 170 -6.41 8.27 4.30
CA ALA A 170 -5.70 8.79 5.45
C ALA A 170 -4.27 8.23 5.52
N ARG A 171 -3.29 9.13 5.58
CA ARG A 171 -1.89 8.78 5.79
C ARG A 171 -1.61 8.63 7.28
N ASP A 172 -0.73 7.71 7.65
CA ASP A 172 -0.37 7.48 9.06
C ASP A 172 0.18 8.75 9.73
N ARG A 173 0.10 8.80 11.06
CA ARG A 173 0.45 9.97 11.89
C ARG A 173 1.82 10.56 11.58
N LEU A 174 2.79 9.74 11.22
CA LEU A 174 4.16 10.14 10.94
C LEU A 174 4.52 10.13 9.46
N GLY A 175 3.58 9.84 8.56
CA GLY A 175 3.81 9.80 7.13
C GLY A 175 4.83 8.74 6.68
N ARG A 176 4.94 7.62 7.40
CA ARG A 176 5.91 6.57 7.07
C ARG A 176 5.62 5.86 5.77
N LEU A 177 4.33 5.68 5.47
CA LEU A 177 3.86 5.04 4.25
C LEU A 177 3.21 6.09 3.34
N PRO A 178 3.36 5.96 2.02
CA PRO A 178 2.81 6.93 1.09
C PRO A 178 1.29 6.78 0.93
N VAL A 179 0.63 7.88 0.61
CA VAL A 179 -0.74 7.93 0.09
C VAL A 179 -0.75 8.95 -1.04
N LEU A 180 -0.91 8.46 -2.26
CA LEU A 180 -0.78 9.24 -3.49
C LEU A 180 -2.13 9.37 -4.17
N VAL A 181 -2.49 10.57 -4.60
CA VAL A 181 -3.69 10.84 -5.40
C VAL A 181 -3.28 11.09 -6.84
N GLY A 182 -3.88 10.35 -7.75
CA GLY A 182 -3.75 10.53 -9.19
C GLY A 182 -5.04 11.07 -9.80
N LYS A 183 -4.91 11.83 -10.90
CA LYS A 183 -6.03 12.36 -11.67
C LYS A 183 -5.91 11.95 -13.13
N HIS A 184 -6.96 11.39 -13.67
CA HIS A 184 -7.05 11.03 -15.08
C HIS A 184 -7.59 12.22 -15.90
N PRO A 185 -7.23 12.38 -17.19
CA PRO A 185 -7.73 13.45 -18.06
C PRO A 185 -9.26 13.53 -18.19
N ASP A 186 -9.98 12.41 -17.99
CA ASP A 186 -11.46 12.37 -17.98
C ASP A 186 -12.09 12.89 -16.67
N GLY A 187 -11.27 13.31 -15.70
CA GLY A 187 -11.70 13.78 -14.39
C GLY A 187 -11.76 12.72 -13.31
N SER A 188 -11.56 11.43 -13.65
CA SER A 188 -11.49 10.35 -12.66
C SER A 188 -10.33 10.56 -11.69
N LEU A 189 -10.51 10.15 -10.44
CA LEU A 189 -9.49 10.20 -9.40
C LEU A 189 -9.14 8.80 -8.93
N CYS A 190 -7.90 8.64 -8.52
CA CYS A 190 -7.46 7.44 -7.82
C CYS A 190 -6.65 7.79 -6.57
N VAL A 191 -6.57 6.84 -5.66
CA VAL A 191 -5.64 6.84 -4.52
C VAL A 191 -4.85 5.55 -4.54
N SER A 192 -3.55 5.65 -4.34
CA SER A 192 -2.64 4.51 -4.51
C SER A 192 -1.48 4.55 -3.52
N PHE A 193 -0.94 3.39 -3.24
CA PHE A 193 0.32 3.24 -2.48
C PHE A 193 1.53 3.57 -3.35
N GLU A 194 1.47 3.29 -4.67
CA GLU A 194 2.56 3.50 -5.61
C GLU A 194 2.12 4.27 -6.84
N SER A 195 2.94 5.25 -7.27
CA SER A 195 2.62 6.10 -8.42
C SER A 195 2.65 5.34 -9.75
N PHE A 196 3.56 4.36 -9.93
CA PHE A 196 3.63 3.62 -11.18
C PHE A 196 2.30 2.90 -11.51
N ALA A 197 1.56 2.46 -10.49
CA ALA A 197 0.31 1.72 -10.67
C ALA A 197 -0.74 2.58 -11.40
N TYR A 198 -0.92 3.81 -10.99
CA TYR A 198 -1.88 4.69 -11.64
C TYR A 198 -1.35 5.33 -12.92
N HIS A 199 -0.02 5.55 -13.06
CA HIS A 199 0.56 5.97 -14.33
C HIS A 199 0.30 4.94 -15.45
N LYS A 200 0.34 3.64 -15.13
CA LYS A 200 -0.01 2.56 -16.07
C LYS A 200 -1.47 2.61 -16.53
N LEU A 201 -2.34 3.23 -15.76
CA LEU A 201 -3.76 3.38 -16.05
C LEU A 201 -4.11 4.76 -16.66
N GLY A 202 -3.09 5.57 -16.97
CA GLY A 202 -3.26 6.88 -17.60
C GLY A 202 -3.61 8.02 -16.64
N TYR A 203 -3.48 7.82 -15.33
CA TYR A 203 -3.58 8.90 -14.35
C TYR A 203 -2.24 9.61 -14.23
N GLU A 204 -2.29 10.89 -13.88
CA GLU A 204 -1.15 11.75 -13.61
C GLU A 204 -1.07 12.09 -12.12
N ASP A 205 0.13 12.47 -11.64
CA ASP A 205 0.33 12.90 -10.26
C ASP A 205 -0.52 14.14 -9.96
N ALA A 206 -1.37 14.06 -8.93
CA ALA A 206 -2.21 15.17 -8.50
C ALA A 206 -1.85 15.68 -7.10
N TYR A 207 -1.68 14.78 -6.15
CA TYR A 207 -1.38 15.15 -4.78
C TYR A 207 -0.72 14.00 -4.00
N GLU A 208 0.18 14.30 -3.10
CA GLU A 208 0.74 13.37 -2.12
C GLU A 208 0.40 13.86 -0.71
N LEU A 209 -0.31 13.03 0.07
CA LEU A 209 -0.75 13.40 1.40
C LEU A 209 0.44 13.58 2.35
N GLY A 210 0.39 14.62 3.18
CA GLY A 210 1.31 14.78 4.30
C GLY A 210 1.02 13.83 5.48
N PRO A 211 1.90 13.79 6.51
CA PRO A 211 1.68 12.96 7.68
C PRO A 211 0.36 13.31 8.39
N ARG A 212 -0.40 12.30 8.84
CA ARG A 212 -1.71 12.44 9.52
C ARG A 212 -2.83 13.01 8.65
N GLU A 213 -2.56 13.44 7.44
CA GLU A 213 -3.53 14.08 6.57
C GLU A 213 -4.64 13.12 6.16
N ILE A 214 -5.86 13.66 6.04
CA ILE A 214 -7.03 12.96 5.52
C ILE A 214 -7.56 13.76 4.33
N VAL A 215 -7.72 13.08 3.20
CA VAL A 215 -8.29 13.62 1.98
C VAL A 215 -9.55 12.86 1.62
N ALA A 216 -10.60 13.60 1.29
CA ALA A 216 -11.83 13.05 0.71
C ALA A 216 -11.77 13.13 -0.82
N LEU A 217 -11.97 12.00 -1.49
CA LEU A 217 -12.12 11.92 -2.93
C LEU A 217 -13.61 11.71 -3.25
N THR A 218 -14.14 12.55 -4.11
CA THR A 218 -15.50 12.46 -4.65
C THR A 218 -15.47 12.48 -6.18
N ARG A 219 -16.60 12.26 -6.83
CA ARG A 219 -16.68 12.38 -8.30
C ARG A 219 -16.41 13.80 -8.82
N ASN A 220 -16.50 14.81 -7.94
CA ASN A 220 -16.32 16.20 -8.29
C ASN A 220 -14.89 16.72 -8.05
N GLY A 221 -14.05 15.95 -7.37
CA GLY A 221 -12.70 16.34 -7.01
C GLY A 221 -12.23 15.73 -5.70
N TYR A 222 -11.11 16.22 -5.20
CA TYR A 222 -10.61 15.85 -3.88
C TYR A 222 -10.40 17.09 -3.04
N GLU A 223 -10.53 16.93 -1.72
CA GLU A 223 -10.33 18.01 -0.75
C GLU A 223 -9.66 17.48 0.53
N THR A 224 -8.82 18.31 1.14
CA THR A 224 -8.24 18.01 2.45
C THR A 224 -9.29 18.26 3.53
N VAL A 225 -9.76 17.19 4.19
CA VAL A 225 -10.73 17.27 5.30
C VAL A 225 -10.06 17.32 6.67
N SER A 226 -8.80 16.92 6.77
CA SER A 226 -7.94 17.14 7.93
C SER A 226 -6.52 17.47 7.47
N PRO A 227 -5.95 18.61 7.88
CA PRO A 227 -4.65 19.06 7.37
C PRO A 227 -3.50 18.19 7.88
N PRO A 228 -2.34 18.22 7.16
CA PRO A 228 -1.18 17.44 7.56
C PRO A 228 -0.56 17.88 8.88
N GLY A 229 0.01 16.94 9.60
CA GLY A 229 0.85 17.17 10.76
C GLY A 229 2.23 17.72 10.38
N LYS A 230 2.99 18.16 11.39
CA LYS A 230 4.30 18.78 11.19
C LYS A 230 5.46 17.79 11.21
N GLU A 231 5.28 16.65 11.84
CA GLU A 231 6.35 15.65 12.02
C GLU A 231 6.24 14.56 10.96
N MET A 232 7.31 14.35 10.21
CA MET A 232 7.40 13.30 9.19
C MET A 232 8.58 12.37 9.45
N LYS A 233 8.32 11.07 9.36
CA LYS A 233 9.32 9.99 9.49
C LYS A 233 9.11 8.93 8.42
N ILE A 234 9.32 9.33 7.18
CA ILE A 234 9.12 8.42 6.06
C ILE A 234 10.01 7.19 6.14
N CYS A 235 9.50 6.06 5.67
CA CYS A 235 10.23 4.81 5.66
C CYS A 235 11.22 4.77 4.49
N GLY A 236 12.52 4.86 4.75
CA GLY A 236 13.57 4.76 3.72
C GLY A 236 13.58 3.44 2.94
N PHE A 237 12.94 2.39 3.46
CA PHE A 237 12.80 1.11 2.80
C PHE A 237 11.96 1.16 1.51
N LEU A 238 11.12 2.20 1.36
CA LEU A 238 10.40 2.48 0.11
C LEU A 238 11.36 2.55 -1.07
N TRP A 239 12.40 3.34 -0.94
CA TRP A 239 13.39 3.52 -2.01
C TRP A 239 14.44 2.40 -2.04
N THR A 240 14.98 2.04 -0.88
CA THR A 240 16.15 1.15 -0.85
C THR A 240 15.81 -0.28 -1.24
N TYR A 241 14.56 -0.71 -1.04
CA TYR A 241 14.27 -2.12 -1.20
C TYR A 241 12.97 -2.44 -1.95
N TYR A 242 11.79 -2.06 -1.43
CA TYR A 242 10.56 -2.67 -1.93
C TYR A 242 9.74 -1.81 -2.89
N GLY A 243 9.96 -0.51 -2.98
CA GLY A 243 9.27 0.35 -3.94
C GLY A 243 9.55 -0.07 -5.38
N TYR A 244 8.55 0.05 -6.23
CA TYR A 244 8.72 -0.25 -7.65
C TYR A 244 9.65 0.78 -8.30
N PRO A 245 10.57 0.40 -9.21
CA PRO A 245 11.57 1.30 -9.78
C PRO A 245 11.01 2.60 -10.36
N ASN A 246 9.87 2.52 -11.04
CA ASN A 246 9.23 3.68 -11.68
C ASN A 246 8.35 4.52 -10.72
N SER A 247 8.24 4.14 -9.45
CA SER A 247 7.48 4.91 -8.45
C SER A 247 8.26 6.11 -7.95
N ASN A 248 7.52 7.16 -7.61
CA ASN A 248 8.01 8.34 -6.92
C ASN A 248 7.38 8.43 -5.54
N TYR A 249 8.16 8.83 -4.55
CA TYR A 249 7.70 9.17 -3.21
C TYR A 249 8.38 10.45 -2.76
N GLU A 250 7.65 11.41 -2.22
CA GLU A 250 8.16 12.72 -1.80
C GLU A 250 9.01 13.38 -2.90
N GLY A 251 8.55 13.30 -4.14
CA GLY A 251 9.24 13.85 -5.30
C GLY A 251 10.54 13.14 -5.71
N VAL A 252 10.88 11.99 -5.10
CA VAL A 252 12.12 11.24 -5.39
C VAL A 252 11.80 9.91 -6.04
N ASN A 253 12.30 9.70 -7.25
CA ASN A 253 12.16 8.43 -7.97
C ASN A 253 12.99 7.32 -7.31
N VAL A 254 12.40 6.12 -7.22
CA VAL A 254 13.00 4.95 -6.57
C VAL A 254 14.30 4.52 -7.24
N GLU A 255 14.30 4.38 -8.56
CA GLU A 255 15.48 3.92 -9.31
C GLU A 255 16.62 4.93 -9.22
N VAL A 256 16.32 6.22 -9.40
CA VAL A 256 17.31 7.31 -9.29
C VAL A 256 17.93 7.34 -7.90
N MET A 257 17.15 7.15 -6.85
CA MET A 257 17.67 7.10 -5.49
C MET A 257 18.62 5.92 -5.30
N ARG A 258 18.28 4.74 -5.82
CA ARG A 258 19.15 3.55 -5.74
C ARG A 258 20.49 3.76 -6.46
N TYR A 259 20.50 4.35 -7.65
CA TYR A 259 21.73 4.73 -8.34
C TYR A 259 22.58 5.68 -7.51
N ARG A 260 21.99 6.79 -7.02
CA ARG A 260 22.69 7.79 -6.19
C ARG A 260 23.24 7.19 -4.91
N ASN A 261 22.50 6.28 -4.28
CA ASN A 261 22.98 5.58 -3.08
C ASN A 261 24.24 4.76 -3.37
N GLY A 262 24.28 4.01 -4.46
CA GLY A 262 25.46 3.28 -4.92
C GLY A 262 26.65 4.20 -5.21
N GLU A 263 26.40 5.32 -5.90
CA GLU A 263 27.46 6.34 -6.18
C GLU A 263 28.04 6.93 -4.89
N ILE A 264 27.20 7.26 -3.92
CA ILE A 264 27.65 7.80 -2.62
C ILE A 264 28.49 6.77 -1.88
N MET A 265 28.05 5.52 -1.82
CA MET A 265 28.82 4.43 -1.19
C MET A 265 30.21 4.29 -1.82
N ALA A 266 30.30 4.24 -3.15
CA ALA A 266 31.58 4.12 -3.84
C ALA A 266 32.47 5.35 -3.62
N ARG A 267 31.91 6.57 -3.65
CA ARG A 267 32.63 7.81 -3.38
C ARG A 267 33.29 7.78 -2.00
N ASP A 268 32.54 7.35 -1.00
CA ASP A 268 33.02 7.34 0.38
C ASP A 268 34.09 6.26 0.58
N GLU A 269 33.99 5.09 -0.03
CA GLU A 269 35.00 4.04 -0.01
C GLU A 269 36.29 4.50 -0.73
N VAL A 270 36.20 5.16 -1.88
CA VAL A 270 37.35 5.72 -2.60
C VAL A 270 38.02 6.80 -1.78
N ALA A 271 37.28 7.74 -1.21
CA ALA A 271 37.82 8.85 -0.41
C ALA A 271 38.55 8.37 0.85
N GLN A 272 38.15 7.24 1.42
CA GLN A 272 38.74 6.64 2.62
C GLN A 272 39.83 5.60 2.31
N GLY A 273 40.15 5.37 1.03
CA GLY A 273 41.12 4.37 0.62
C GLY A 273 40.72 2.93 0.92
N ARG A 274 39.41 2.67 1.11
CA ARG A 274 38.87 1.36 1.48
C ARG A 274 38.23 0.62 0.32
N LEU A 275 38.36 1.12 -0.92
CA LEU A 275 37.76 0.46 -2.08
C LEU A 275 38.25 -0.99 -2.16
N PRO A 276 37.32 -1.98 -2.18
CA PRO A 276 37.70 -3.38 -2.22
C PRO A 276 38.50 -3.73 -3.48
N LYS A 277 39.50 -4.61 -3.33
CA LYS A 277 40.24 -5.20 -4.46
C LYS A 277 39.41 -6.31 -5.06
N VAL A 278 38.46 -5.94 -5.95
CA VAL A 278 37.56 -6.85 -6.62
C VAL A 278 37.61 -6.64 -8.14
N ASP A 279 37.29 -7.69 -8.90
CA ASP A 279 37.27 -7.62 -10.36
C ASP A 279 35.97 -7.06 -10.89
N TYR A 280 34.85 -7.31 -10.19
CA TYR A 280 33.50 -6.92 -10.62
C TYR A 280 32.67 -6.41 -9.45
N VAL A 281 31.69 -5.60 -9.77
CA VAL A 281 30.57 -5.23 -8.88
C VAL A 281 29.31 -5.91 -9.40
N ALA A 282 28.54 -6.51 -8.51
CA ALA A 282 27.30 -7.20 -8.85
C ALA A 282 26.19 -6.85 -7.87
N GLY A 283 24.95 -6.76 -8.37
CA GLY A 283 23.75 -6.54 -7.57
C GLY A 283 22.97 -7.82 -7.36
N VAL A 284 22.46 -8.00 -6.14
CA VAL A 284 21.46 -9.05 -5.91
C VAL A 284 20.13 -8.62 -6.53
N PRO A 285 19.54 -9.41 -7.43
CA PRO A 285 18.29 -9.05 -8.10
C PRO A 285 17.12 -8.98 -7.11
N ASP A 286 16.11 -8.09 -7.34
CA ASP A 286 16.15 -7.06 -8.39
C ASP A 286 16.60 -5.71 -7.79
N SER A 287 16.27 -5.42 -6.53
CA SER A 287 16.47 -4.10 -5.89
C SER A 287 17.95 -3.73 -5.68
N GLY A 288 18.84 -4.70 -5.56
CA GLY A 288 20.28 -4.47 -5.41
C GLY A 288 20.99 -4.05 -6.72
N VAL A 289 20.40 -4.32 -7.88
CA VAL A 289 21.04 -4.06 -9.18
C VAL A 289 21.33 -2.58 -9.41
N PRO A 290 20.37 -1.64 -9.28
CA PRO A 290 20.66 -0.23 -9.48
C PRO A 290 21.68 0.36 -8.50
N HIS A 291 21.67 -0.09 -7.24
CA HIS A 291 22.72 0.29 -6.28
C HIS A 291 24.12 -0.14 -6.76
N ALA A 292 24.22 -1.39 -7.26
CA ALA A 292 25.48 -1.91 -7.77
C ALA A 292 25.95 -1.19 -9.04
N ILE A 293 25.03 -0.81 -9.94
CA ILE A 293 25.37 -0.02 -11.11
C ILE A 293 25.92 1.35 -10.72
N GLY A 294 25.25 2.04 -9.79
CA GLY A 294 25.73 3.32 -9.27
C GLY A 294 27.13 3.21 -8.63
N PHE A 295 27.34 2.16 -7.84
CA PHE A 295 28.66 1.86 -7.25
C PHE A 295 29.72 1.58 -8.31
N ALA A 296 29.41 0.74 -9.31
CA ALA A 296 30.33 0.39 -10.41
C ALA A 296 30.74 1.63 -11.20
N ASN A 297 29.77 2.45 -11.60
CA ASN A 297 30.00 3.68 -12.35
C ASN A 297 30.94 4.64 -11.60
N ARG A 298 30.77 4.79 -10.29
CA ARG A 298 31.57 5.72 -9.48
C ARG A 298 32.94 5.17 -9.10
N SER A 299 33.05 3.87 -8.85
CA SER A 299 34.31 3.22 -8.45
C SER A 299 35.24 2.89 -9.64
N GLY A 300 34.73 2.95 -10.88
CA GLY A 300 35.44 2.54 -12.08
C GLY A 300 35.60 1.00 -12.21
N LYS A 301 34.90 0.22 -11.39
CA LYS A 301 34.89 -1.24 -11.49
C LYS A 301 33.81 -1.69 -12.47
N PRO A 302 34.07 -2.70 -13.31
CA PRO A 302 33.06 -3.21 -14.24
C PRO A 302 31.88 -3.82 -13.49
N PHE A 303 30.66 -3.56 -14.00
CA PHE A 303 29.45 -4.22 -13.51
C PHE A 303 29.30 -5.59 -14.21
N ALA A 304 28.98 -6.63 -13.42
CA ALA A 304 28.61 -7.94 -13.93
C ALA A 304 27.25 -8.38 -13.35
N ARG A 305 26.57 -9.25 -14.08
CA ARG A 305 25.28 -9.84 -13.67
C ARG A 305 25.39 -11.34 -13.42
N PRO A 306 26.12 -11.80 -12.37
CA PRO A 306 26.26 -13.23 -12.09
C PRO A 306 25.02 -13.86 -11.45
N PHE A 307 24.10 -13.03 -10.95
CA PHE A 307 22.87 -13.48 -10.31
C PHE A 307 21.67 -13.20 -11.21
N VAL A 308 20.81 -14.20 -11.36
CA VAL A 308 19.53 -14.08 -12.07
C VAL A 308 18.44 -14.59 -11.15
N LYS A 309 17.36 -13.81 -11.03
CA LYS A 309 16.17 -14.21 -10.27
C LYS A 309 15.49 -15.38 -10.99
N TYR A 310 15.17 -16.42 -10.25
CA TYR A 310 14.33 -17.51 -10.75
C TYR A 310 12.87 -17.07 -10.74
N THR A 311 12.36 -16.61 -11.87
CA THR A 311 11.05 -16.00 -11.99
C THR A 311 9.84 -16.88 -11.67
N PRO A 312 9.89 -18.25 -11.85
CA PRO A 312 8.77 -19.10 -11.44
C PRO A 312 8.52 -19.14 -9.94
N THR A 313 9.50 -18.77 -9.10
CA THR A 313 9.29 -18.66 -7.66
C THR A 313 8.84 -17.27 -7.29
N TRP A 314 7.61 -17.17 -6.81
CA TRP A 314 6.98 -15.90 -6.42
C TRP A 314 7.51 -15.30 -5.11
N PRO A 315 7.79 -16.09 -4.04
CA PRO A 315 8.21 -15.55 -2.75
C PRO A 315 9.59 -14.91 -2.78
N ARG A 316 9.79 -13.93 -1.93
CA ARG A 316 11.10 -13.34 -1.66
C ARG A 316 11.98 -14.33 -0.91
N SER A 317 13.29 -14.34 -1.18
CA SER A 317 14.23 -15.33 -0.62
C SER A 317 14.30 -15.42 0.90
N PHE A 318 13.94 -14.36 1.60
CA PHE A 318 13.89 -14.33 3.07
C PHE A 318 12.52 -14.74 3.66
N MET A 319 11.53 -14.97 2.80
CA MET A 319 10.25 -15.54 3.24
C MET A 319 10.34 -17.06 3.07
N PRO A 320 10.31 -17.85 4.16
CA PRO A 320 10.38 -19.29 4.04
C PRO A 320 9.20 -19.81 3.22
N LEU A 321 9.50 -20.57 2.18
CA LEU A 321 8.51 -21.18 1.29
C LEU A 321 7.67 -22.23 2.02
N SER A 322 8.28 -22.90 2.98
CA SER A 322 7.66 -23.85 3.90
C SER A 322 8.72 -24.35 4.89
N LEU A 323 8.34 -24.61 6.12
CA LEU A 323 9.20 -25.30 7.10
C LEU A 323 9.59 -26.73 6.69
N ILE A 324 8.95 -27.29 5.66
CA ILE A 324 9.24 -28.64 5.14
C ILE A 324 10.49 -28.63 4.24
N HIS A 325 10.94 -27.47 3.78
CA HIS A 325 12.06 -27.33 2.84
C HIS A 325 13.33 -26.74 3.48
N ILE A 326 13.39 -26.68 4.81
CA ILE A 326 14.58 -26.27 5.57
C ILE A 326 15.27 -27.50 6.13
#